data_1c5a414e987a25eceec538c07f743696
#
_entry.id   1c5a414e987a25eceec538c07f743696
#
_cell.length_a   1.000
_cell.length_b   1.000
_cell.length_c   1.000
_cell.angle_alpha   90.00
_cell.angle_beta   90.00
_cell.angle_gamma   90.00
#
_symmetry.space_group_name_H-M   'P 1'
#
loop_
_entity.id
_entity.type
_entity.pdbx_description
1 polymer ?
#
loop_
_entity_poly.entity_id
_entity_poly.type
_entity_poly.pdbx_seq_one_letter_code
_entity_poly.pdbx_strand_id
1 'polypeptide(L)'
;MADQKVVISKDLKADLQEFLTSLDYDKLFVLTDTNTQEKCYPLIQDVPAIKDAPVITVDAGDTHKGLEALSNIWMRLSNEGASRNSLLVNLGGGMVTDMGGFAGATFKRGLKTVNIPTTLMASVDAAVGGKTGINFNGLKNEIGSFYPPECVFIDCEFLRTLDRDNLLSGYAEMIKHALISSMDTYATVMLFDLDQKMDYTFLNKMVAQSVAVKERIVAEDPKEHGIRKALNFGHTIGHAYESLSFKKSRPLLHGHAVAAGIVSELYLSHKLCGFPSGNLSQVIQYIKEYYPPFVFDCKDYETLYELMTHDKKNEGGIINFTLLSKIGEVQINQQVTKEKILESLDFYRESFGV
;
A
#
# COMPACT_ATOMS: atom_id res chain seq x y z
N MET A 1 1.92 8.20 20.24
CA MET A 1 1.28 6.95 19.74
C MET A 1 2.22 5.83 20.13
N ALA A 2 1.72 4.65 20.52
CA ALA A 2 2.61 3.52 20.76
C ALA A 2 3.41 3.23 19.49
N ASP A 3 4.71 2.92 19.63
CA ASP A 3 5.55 2.54 18.51
C ASP A 3 5.02 1.22 17.94
N GLN A 4 4.62 1.24 16.68
CA GLN A 4 4.20 0.03 15.96
C GLN A 4 5.41 -0.91 15.84
N LYS A 5 5.26 -2.16 16.30
CA LYS A 5 6.30 -3.17 16.11
C LYS A 5 6.14 -3.82 14.73
N VAL A 6 7.23 -3.92 13.96
CA VAL A 6 7.26 -4.70 12.71
C VAL A 6 8.27 -5.82 12.86
N VAL A 7 7.86 -7.04 12.51
CA VAL A 7 8.69 -8.25 12.54
C VAL A 7 8.78 -8.80 11.12
N ILE A 8 9.98 -8.81 10.57
CA ILE A 8 10.28 -9.52 9.32
C ILE A 8 10.61 -10.96 9.72
N SER A 9 9.63 -11.82 9.59
CA SER A 9 9.72 -13.17 10.11
C SER A 9 10.57 -14.10 9.24
N LYS A 10 11.20 -15.07 9.89
CA LYS A 10 11.86 -16.22 9.26
C LYS A 10 11.22 -17.56 9.66
N ASP A 11 10.47 -17.54 10.76
CA ASP A 11 9.64 -18.63 11.23
C ASP A 11 8.36 -18.03 11.83
N LEU A 12 7.41 -17.76 10.94
CA LEU A 12 6.19 -17.06 11.30
C LEU A 12 5.41 -17.76 12.41
N LYS A 13 5.36 -19.09 12.41
CA LYS A 13 4.59 -19.82 13.42
C LYS A 13 5.18 -19.66 14.82
N ALA A 14 6.51 -19.74 14.92
CA ALA A 14 7.21 -19.54 16.19
C ALA A 14 7.07 -18.10 16.67
N ASP A 15 7.32 -17.13 15.79
CA ASP A 15 7.22 -15.68 16.11
C ASP A 15 5.81 -15.30 16.55
N LEU A 16 4.77 -15.79 15.83
CA LEU A 16 3.37 -15.57 16.18
C LEU A 16 3.00 -16.17 17.53
N GLN A 17 3.40 -17.45 17.77
CA GLN A 17 3.11 -18.12 19.02
C GLN A 17 3.73 -17.39 20.20
N GLU A 18 5.00 -17.00 20.10
CA GLU A 18 5.70 -16.27 21.16
C GLU A 18 5.01 -14.93 21.43
N PHE A 19 4.74 -14.15 20.39
CA PHE A 19 4.14 -12.83 20.53
C PHE A 19 2.73 -12.91 21.08
N LEU A 20 1.87 -13.76 20.52
CA LEU A 20 0.49 -13.91 20.95
C LEU A 20 0.39 -14.39 22.40
N THR A 21 1.31 -15.27 22.84
CA THR A 21 1.37 -15.72 24.24
C THR A 21 1.82 -14.60 25.20
N SER A 22 2.61 -13.62 24.70
CA SER A 22 3.06 -12.49 25.51
C SER A 22 2.01 -11.40 25.72
N LEU A 23 0.94 -11.41 24.91
CA LEU A 23 -0.13 -10.43 25.00
C LEU A 23 -1.20 -10.86 26.00
N ASP A 24 -1.74 -9.87 26.72
CA ASP A 24 -2.94 -10.05 27.56
C ASP A 24 -4.19 -9.81 26.70
N TYR A 25 -4.97 -10.86 26.47
CA TYR A 25 -6.29 -10.82 25.81
C TYR A 25 -7.18 -11.96 26.30
N ASP A 26 -8.49 -11.75 26.25
CA ASP A 26 -9.48 -12.74 26.68
C ASP A 26 -9.93 -13.68 25.55
N LYS A 27 -9.96 -13.20 24.33
CA LYS A 27 -10.35 -13.97 23.15
C LYS A 27 -9.64 -13.46 21.90
N LEU A 28 -9.24 -14.40 21.02
CA LEU A 28 -8.61 -14.09 19.74
C LEU A 28 -9.58 -14.40 18.60
N PHE A 29 -9.60 -13.52 17.60
CA PHE A 29 -10.32 -13.67 16.33
C PHE A 29 -9.34 -13.54 15.18
N VAL A 30 -9.60 -14.25 14.08
CA VAL A 30 -8.86 -14.09 12.81
C VAL A 30 -9.80 -13.52 11.76
N LEU A 31 -9.40 -12.42 11.13
CA LEU A 31 -10.07 -11.82 9.98
C LEU A 31 -9.31 -12.19 8.71
N THR A 32 -10.06 -12.72 7.73
CA THR A 32 -9.57 -13.06 6.39
C THR A 32 -10.51 -12.52 5.32
N ASP A 33 -10.08 -12.50 4.08
CA ASP A 33 -10.98 -12.53 2.94
C ASP A 33 -11.10 -13.95 2.36
N THR A 34 -12.00 -14.15 1.39
CA THR A 34 -12.25 -15.47 0.78
C THR A 34 -10.99 -16.09 0.17
N ASN A 35 -10.11 -15.28 -0.45
CA ASN A 35 -8.86 -15.76 -1.02
C ASN A 35 -7.84 -16.14 0.06
N THR A 36 -7.70 -15.31 1.08
CA THR A 36 -6.72 -15.53 2.15
C THR A 36 -7.17 -16.62 3.13
N GLN A 37 -8.49 -16.81 3.29
CA GLN A 37 -9.05 -17.97 4.00
C GLN A 37 -8.60 -19.28 3.34
N GLU A 38 -8.64 -19.35 2.02
CA GLU A 38 -8.29 -20.56 1.28
C GLU A 38 -6.78 -20.77 1.19
N LYS A 39 -6.02 -19.69 0.85
CA LYS A 39 -4.62 -19.82 0.46
C LYS A 39 -3.61 -19.52 1.57
N CYS A 40 -3.97 -18.69 2.53
CA CYS A 40 -3.04 -18.18 3.55
C CYS A 40 -3.33 -18.71 4.95
N TYR A 41 -4.60 -18.83 5.33
CA TYR A 41 -4.97 -19.32 6.66
C TYR A 41 -4.42 -20.74 6.97
N PRO A 42 -4.37 -21.69 6.02
CA PRO A 42 -3.75 -23.00 6.27
C PRO A 42 -2.29 -22.95 6.70
N LEU A 43 -1.57 -21.85 6.41
CA LEU A 43 -0.18 -21.69 6.81
C LEU A 43 -0.01 -21.35 8.30
N ILE A 44 -1.07 -20.87 8.98
CA ILE A 44 -1.02 -20.45 10.38
C ILE A 44 -2.06 -21.12 11.28
N GLN A 45 -3.01 -21.90 10.72
CA GLN A 45 -4.14 -22.47 11.46
C GLN A 45 -3.73 -23.45 12.58
N ASP A 46 -2.54 -24.02 12.49
CA ASP A 46 -1.98 -24.96 13.48
C ASP A 46 -1.16 -24.28 14.59
N VAL A 47 -0.99 -22.95 14.54
CA VAL A 47 -0.38 -22.19 15.64
C VAL A 47 -1.27 -22.32 16.88
N PRO A 48 -0.75 -22.82 18.02
CA PRO A 48 -1.58 -23.14 19.19
C PRO A 48 -2.45 -21.99 19.68
N ALA A 49 -1.99 -20.75 19.59
CA ALA A 49 -2.76 -19.57 19.97
C ALA A 49 -3.91 -19.24 18.97
N ILE A 50 -3.86 -19.75 17.74
CA ILE A 50 -4.80 -19.43 16.66
C ILE A 50 -5.79 -20.57 16.39
N LYS A 51 -5.38 -21.83 16.59
CA LYS A 51 -6.09 -23.02 16.09
C LYS A 51 -7.57 -23.12 16.45
N ASP A 52 -7.96 -22.58 17.62
CA ASP A 52 -9.33 -22.62 18.13
C ASP A 52 -10.03 -21.24 17.99
N ALA A 53 -9.39 -20.28 17.32
CA ALA A 53 -9.92 -18.93 17.16
C ALA A 53 -11.08 -18.90 16.14
N PRO A 54 -12.19 -18.19 16.43
CA PRO A 54 -13.21 -17.90 15.43
C PRO A 54 -12.62 -17.14 14.24
N VAL A 55 -12.92 -17.63 13.02
CA VAL A 55 -12.51 -16.97 11.79
C VAL A 55 -13.68 -16.17 11.22
N ILE A 56 -13.42 -14.90 10.91
CA ILE A 56 -14.35 -13.98 10.24
C ILE A 56 -13.84 -13.82 8.82
N THR A 57 -14.65 -14.19 7.84
CA THR A 57 -14.30 -14.08 6.42
C THR A 57 -15.20 -13.07 5.73
N VAL A 58 -14.60 -12.18 4.96
CA VAL A 58 -15.28 -11.21 4.09
C VAL A 58 -15.01 -11.50 2.62
N ASP A 59 -15.79 -10.94 1.72
CA ASP A 59 -15.55 -11.11 0.27
C ASP A 59 -14.25 -10.41 -0.15
N ALA A 60 -13.47 -11.09 -0.99
CA ALA A 60 -12.23 -10.53 -1.52
C ALA A 60 -12.48 -9.40 -2.53
N GLY A 61 -11.55 -8.45 -2.60
CA GLY A 61 -11.56 -7.35 -3.56
C GLY A 61 -11.90 -6.00 -2.95
N ASP A 62 -11.23 -4.96 -3.45
CA ASP A 62 -11.34 -3.59 -2.93
C ASP A 62 -12.76 -3.00 -3.05
N THR A 63 -13.58 -3.53 -3.96
CA THR A 63 -15.01 -3.17 -4.09
C THR A 63 -15.84 -3.56 -2.87
N HIS A 64 -15.41 -4.56 -2.10
CA HIS A 64 -16.07 -5.00 -0.87
C HIS A 64 -15.53 -4.30 0.40
N LYS A 65 -14.54 -3.43 0.25
CA LYS A 65 -13.97 -2.64 1.36
C LYS A 65 -14.92 -1.50 1.77
N GLY A 66 -16.09 -1.84 2.27
CA GLY A 66 -17.16 -0.87 2.58
C GLY A 66 -17.87 -1.11 3.89
N LEU A 67 -18.89 -0.28 4.13
CA LEU A 67 -19.66 -0.30 5.39
C LEU A 67 -20.37 -1.63 5.64
N GLU A 68 -20.82 -2.31 4.60
CA GLU A 68 -21.52 -3.61 4.73
C GLU A 68 -20.57 -4.67 5.29
N ALA A 69 -19.39 -4.85 4.69
CA ALA A 69 -18.39 -5.80 5.17
C ALA A 69 -17.92 -5.44 6.60
N LEU A 70 -17.71 -4.15 6.86
CA LEU A 70 -17.36 -3.66 8.21
C LEU A 70 -18.45 -3.98 9.24
N SER A 71 -19.72 -3.77 8.90
CA SER A 71 -20.85 -4.13 9.75
C SER A 71 -20.90 -5.63 10.04
N ASN A 72 -20.62 -6.47 9.05
CA ASN A 72 -20.54 -7.92 9.22
C ASN A 72 -19.41 -8.32 10.18
N ILE A 73 -18.25 -7.67 10.11
CA ILE A 73 -17.16 -7.91 11.07
C ILE A 73 -17.61 -7.57 12.49
N TRP A 74 -18.24 -6.40 12.71
CA TRP A 74 -18.73 -6.01 14.03
C TRP A 74 -19.81 -6.96 14.56
N MET A 75 -20.75 -7.41 13.72
CA MET A 75 -21.78 -8.37 14.11
C MET A 75 -21.16 -9.71 14.52
N ARG A 76 -20.19 -10.22 13.77
CA ARG A 76 -19.49 -11.45 14.12
C ARG A 76 -18.72 -11.32 15.44
N LEU A 77 -17.94 -10.24 15.62
CA LEU A 77 -17.26 -9.96 16.89
C LEU A 77 -18.24 -9.92 18.06
N SER A 78 -19.39 -9.26 17.89
CA SER A 78 -20.40 -9.13 18.94
C SER A 78 -21.06 -10.47 19.27
N ASN A 79 -21.50 -11.22 18.26
CA ASN A 79 -22.20 -12.49 18.44
C ASN A 79 -21.31 -13.57 19.05
N GLU A 80 -20.01 -13.55 18.71
CA GLU A 80 -19.00 -14.45 19.25
C GLU A 80 -18.46 -13.99 20.63
N GLY A 81 -19.01 -12.89 21.19
CA GLY A 81 -18.71 -12.45 22.54
C GLY A 81 -17.37 -11.73 22.71
N ALA A 82 -16.88 -11.03 21.67
CA ALA A 82 -15.70 -10.19 21.80
C ALA A 82 -15.85 -9.11 22.85
N SER A 83 -14.83 -8.89 23.67
CA SER A 83 -14.74 -7.82 24.66
C SER A 83 -13.79 -6.70 24.20
N ARG A 84 -13.53 -5.71 25.04
CA ARG A 84 -12.51 -4.68 24.80
C ARG A 84 -11.08 -5.23 24.90
N ASN A 85 -10.92 -6.36 25.59
CA ASN A 85 -9.63 -7.02 25.77
C ASN A 85 -9.39 -8.10 24.71
N SER A 86 -10.29 -8.28 23.76
CA SER A 86 -10.10 -9.26 22.69
C SER A 86 -9.06 -8.77 21.68
N LEU A 87 -8.52 -9.72 20.90
CA LEU A 87 -7.51 -9.50 19.89
C LEU A 87 -8.06 -9.89 18.51
N LEU A 88 -7.85 -9.03 17.51
CA LEU A 88 -8.18 -9.31 16.12
C LEU A 88 -6.90 -9.44 15.30
N VAL A 89 -6.65 -10.62 14.75
CA VAL A 89 -5.55 -10.90 13.83
C VAL A 89 -6.06 -10.73 12.40
N ASN A 90 -5.53 -9.76 11.68
CA ASN A 90 -5.89 -9.46 10.29
C ASN A 90 -4.91 -10.19 9.35
N LEU A 91 -5.35 -11.29 8.74
CA LEU A 91 -4.58 -12.08 7.80
C LEU A 91 -5.05 -11.77 6.38
N GLY A 92 -4.34 -10.91 5.67
CA GLY A 92 -4.74 -10.56 4.31
C GLY A 92 -3.96 -9.44 3.65
N GLY A 93 -4.42 -9.04 2.48
CA GLY A 93 -3.90 -7.88 1.77
C GLY A 93 -4.32 -6.56 2.42
N GLY A 94 -4.02 -5.43 1.74
CA GLY A 94 -4.33 -4.08 2.23
C GLY A 94 -5.81 -3.88 2.58
N MET A 95 -6.73 -4.48 1.83
CA MET A 95 -8.15 -4.42 2.15
C MET A 95 -8.45 -4.98 3.55
N VAL A 96 -7.93 -6.16 3.86
CA VAL A 96 -8.18 -6.84 5.15
C VAL A 96 -7.50 -6.08 6.29
N THR A 97 -6.25 -5.64 6.11
CA THR A 97 -5.50 -4.93 7.17
C THR A 97 -6.11 -3.56 7.46
N ASP A 98 -6.55 -2.81 6.45
CA ASP A 98 -7.20 -1.51 6.62
C ASP A 98 -8.57 -1.64 7.28
N MET A 99 -9.42 -2.53 6.76
CA MET A 99 -10.77 -2.71 7.26
C MET A 99 -10.78 -3.36 8.66
N GLY A 100 -9.92 -4.36 8.87
CA GLY A 100 -9.76 -5.01 10.17
C GLY A 100 -9.19 -4.07 11.23
N GLY A 101 -8.21 -3.25 10.84
CA GLY A 101 -7.69 -2.19 11.72
C GLY A 101 -8.77 -1.17 12.09
N PHE A 102 -9.62 -0.75 11.13
CA PHE A 102 -10.72 0.16 11.38
C PHE A 102 -11.84 -0.49 12.22
N ALA A 103 -12.14 -1.77 11.96
CA ALA A 103 -13.05 -2.54 12.81
C ALA A 103 -12.54 -2.59 14.26
N GLY A 104 -11.25 -2.87 14.43
CA GLY A 104 -10.58 -2.86 15.73
C GLY A 104 -10.65 -1.52 16.41
N ALA A 105 -10.36 -0.42 15.71
CA ALA A 105 -10.41 0.93 16.25
C ALA A 105 -11.78 1.35 16.76
N THR A 106 -12.84 0.88 16.12
CA THR A 106 -14.22 1.35 16.35
C THR A 106 -15.05 0.41 17.22
N PHE A 107 -14.78 -0.91 17.18
CA PHE A 107 -15.50 -1.88 17.99
C PHE A 107 -15.23 -1.65 19.48
N LYS A 108 -16.30 -1.43 20.26
CA LYS A 108 -16.26 -1.13 21.71
C LYS A 108 -15.25 -0.03 22.10
N ARG A 109 -14.95 0.90 21.21
CA ARG A 109 -13.97 2.01 21.35
C ARG A 109 -12.50 1.56 21.34
N GLY A 110 -12.21 0.48 20.68
CA GLY A 110 -10.88 -0.06 20.49
C GLY A 110 -10.71 -1.46 21.04
N LEU A 111 -10.16 -2.36 20.23
CA LEU A 111 -9.62 -3.64 20.63
C LEU A 111 -8.26 -3.82 19.95
N LYS A 112 -7.37 -4.62 20.54
CA LYS A 112 -6.04 -4.86 20.00
C LYS A 112 -6.11 -5.50 18.62
N THR A 113 -5.19 -5.11 17.72
CA THR A 113 -5.08 -5.70 16.40
C THR A 113 -3.64 -6.15 16.12
N VAL A 114 -3.50 -7.20 15.33
CA VAL A 114 -2.23 -7.68 14.76
C VAL A 114 -2.43 -7.85 13.26
N ASN A 115 -1.48 -7.37 12.46
CA ASN A 115 -1.53 -7.52 11.00
C ASN A 115 -0.55 -8.60 10.52
N ILE A 116 -1.03 -9.48 9.66
CA ILE A 116 -0.24 -10.45 8.91
C ILE A 116 -0.52 -10.19 7.43
N PRO A 117 0.23 -9.27 6.79
CA PRO A 117 0.03 -8.94 5.40
C PRO A 117 0.42 -10.10 4.50
N THR A 118 -0.44 -10.42 3.52
CA THR A 118 -0.25 -11.54 2.61
C THR A 118 0.03 -11.11 1.17
N THR A 119 -0.03 -9.81 0.89
CA THR A 119 0.36 -9.24 -0.41
C THR A 119 1.61 -8.38 -0.25
N LEU A 120 2.41 -8.25 -1.32
CA LEU A 120 3.58 -7.39 -1.29
C LEU A 120 3.21 -5.93 -1.00
N MET A 121 2.11 -5.44 -1.60
CA MET A 121 1.55 -4.10 -1.34
C MET A 121 1.26 -3.89 0.16
N ALA A 122 0.61 -4.85 0.81
CA ALA A 122 0.32 -4.72 2.23
C ALA A 122 1.59 -4.80 3.08
N SER A 123 2.54 -5.67 2.71
CA SER A 123 3.79 -5.86 3.45
C SER A 123 4.66 -4.61 3.47
N VAL A 124 4.79 -3.91 2.33
CA VAL A 124 5.68 -2.75 2.22
C VAL A 124 4.97 -1.42 2.48
N ASP A 125 3.63 -1.38 2.38
CA ASP A 125 2.89 -0.13 2.48
C ASP A 125 1.65 -0.24 3.39
N ALA A 126 0.56 -0.87 2.98
CA ALA A 126 -0.75 -0.68 3.61
C ALA A 126 -0.80 -1.11 5.08
N ALA A 127 -0.19 -2.24 5.48
CA ALA A 127 -0.24 -2.73 6.86
C ALA A 127 0.65 -1.95 7.84
N VAL A 128 1.54 -1.08 7.34
CA VAL A 128 2.52 -0.33 8.14
C VAL A 128 2.13 1.15 8.21
N GLY A 129 2.19 1.73 9.41
CA GLY A 129 1.94 3.17 9.62
C GLY A 129 0.56 3.52 10.15
N GLY A 130 -0.26 2.51 10.48
CA GLY A 130 -1.49 2.64 11.26
C GLY A 130 -2.64 3.41 10.60
N LYS A 131 -2.58 3.69 9.29
CA LYS A 131 -3.74 4.17 8.55
C LYS A 131 -4.71 3.01 8.37
N THR A 132 -5.96 3.20 8.74
CA THR A 132 -7.03 2.20 8.61
C THR A 132 -8.26 2.86 8.02
N GLY A 133 -9.11 2.10 7.32
CA GLY A 133 -10.31 2.71 6.75
C GLY A 133 -11.07 1.84 5.76
N ILE A 134 -12.15 2.43 5.28
CA ILE A 134 -13.06 1.84 4.29
C ILE A 134 -13.35 2.82 3.16
N ASN A 135 -13.80 2.28 2.05
CA ASN A 135 -14.35 3.05 0.93
C ASN A 135 -15.77 3.51 1.28
N PHE A 136 -16.14 4.70 0.89
CA PHE A 136 -17.46 5.24 1.14
C PHE A 136 -17.89 6.16 -0.01
N ASN A 137 -19.15 6.07 -0.40
CA ASN A 137 -19.77 6.90 -1.46
C ASN A 137 -18.95 6.95 -2.76
N GLY A 138 -18.39 5.81 -3.18
CA GLY A 138 -17.58 5.72 -4.41
C GLY A 138 -16.15 6.24 -4.29
N LEU A 139 -15.76 6.74 -3.11
CA LEU A 139 -14.40 7.25 -2.83
C LEU A 139 -13.61 6.23 -2.02
N LYS A 140 -12.33 6.03 -2.41
CA LYS A 140 -11.42 5.13 -1.71
C LYS A 140 -10.94 5.73 -0.39
N ASN A 141 -10.89 4.87 0.66
CA ASN A 141 -10.36 5.22 1.98
C ASN A 141 -10.91 6.54 2.55
N GLU A 142 -12.21 6.80 2.31
CA GLU A 142 -12.86 8.06 2.71
C GLU A 142 -13.09 8.15 4.21
N ILE A 143 -13.42 7.03 4.83
CA ILE A 143 -13.66 6.95 6.27
C ILE A 143 -12.60 6.07 6.90
N GLY A 144 -11.92 6.58 7.93
CA GLY A 144 -10.85 5.83 8.57
C GLY A 144 -10.35 6.45 9.85
N SER A 145 -9.33 5.83 10.42
CA SER A 145 -8.66 6.29 11.62
C SER A 145 -7.15 6.01 11.56
N PHE A 146 -6.40 6.69 12.43
CA PHE A 146 -5.03 6.31 12.73
C PHE A 146 -5.06 5.34 13.91
N TYR A 147 -4.91 4.06 13.64
CA TYR A 147 -4.95 2.99 14.63
C TYR A 147 -3.85 1.95 14.36
N PRO A 148 -2.63 2.15 14.92
CA PRO A 148 -1.53 1.22 14.71
C PRO A 148 -1.85 -0.13 15.38
N PRO A 149 -1.53 -1.25 14.70
CA PRO A 149 -1.61 -2.58 15.32
C PRO A 149 -0.52 -2.76 16.38
N GLU A 150 -0.70 -3.70 17.30
CA GLU A 150 0.31 -4.11 18.28
C GLU A 150 1.58 -4.62 17.59
N CYS A 151 1.40 -5.33 16.48
CA CYS A 151 2.51 -5.83 15.67
C CYS A 151 2.06 -6.07 14.22
N VAL A 152 3.02 -5.94 13.29
CA VAL A 152 2.90 -6.40 11.90
C VAL A 152 3.90 -7.53 11.68
N PHE A 153 3.44 -8.72 11.31
CA PHE A 153 4.28 -9.87 10.96
C PHE A 153 4.36 -10.02 9.45
N ILE A 154 5.52 -9.81 8.89
CA ILE A 154 5.77 -9.89 7.44
C ILE A 154 6.56 -11.17 7.16
N ASP A 155 5.99 -12.03 6.29
CA ASP A 155 6.63 -13.23 5.79
C ASP A 155 6.40 -13.34 4.28
N CYS A 156 7.48 -13.36 3.52
CA CYS A 156 7.42 -13.46 2.06
C CYS A 156 6.93 -14.83 1.55
N GLU A 157 6.79 -15.86 2.40
CA GLU A 157 6.18 -17.12 1.99
C GLU A 157 4.72 -16.94 1.50
N PHE A 158 3.97 -15.99 2.06
CA PHE A 158 2.63 -15.67 1.55
C PHE A 158 2.63 -15.17 0.11
N LEU A 159 3.71 -14.54 -0.33
CA LEU A 159 3.82 -14.00 -1.70
C LEU A 159 3.84 -15.11 -2.76
N ARG A 160 4.08 -16.37 -2.38
CA ARG A 160 3.93 -17.53 -3.27
C ARG A 160 2.49 -17.78 -3.72
N THR A 161 1.53 -17.23 -3.00
CA THR A 161 0.10 -17.36 -3.30
C THR A 161 -0.42 -16.27 -4.25
N LEU A 162 0.41 -15.24 -4.53
CA LEU A 162 0.04 -14.12 -5.39
C LEU A 162 0.21 -14.45 -6.86
N ASP A 163 -0.67 -13.90 -7.68
CA ASP A 163 -0.43 -13.75 -9.10
C ASP A 163 0.62 -12.64 -9.38
N ARG A 164 1.10 -12.63 -10.63
CA ARG A 164 2.12 -11.67 -11.07
C ARG A 164 1.67 -10.21 -10.95
N ASP A 165 0.43 -9.92 -11.32
CA ASP A 165 -0.08 -8.54 -11.32
C ASP A 165 -0.14 -7.95 -9.90
N ASN A 166 -0.58 -8.75 -8.93
CA ASN A 166 -0.56 -8.36 -7.52
C ASN A 166 0.87 -8.24 -6.95
N LEU A 167 1.80 -9.06 -7.40
CA LEU A 167 3.21 -8.92 -7.04
C LEU A 167 3.77 -7.61 -7.59
N LEU A 168 3.57 -7.34 -8.89
CA LEU A 168 4.00 -6.09 -9.54
C LEU A 168 3.36 -4.86 -8.89
N SER A 169 2.08 -4.95 -8.51
CA SER A 169 1.40 -3.87 -7.80
C SER A 169 2.13 -3.49 -6.51
N GLY A 170 2.53 -4.47 -5.69
CA GLY A 170 3.34 -4.19 -4.49
C GLY A 170 4.76 -3.70 -4.81
N TYR A 171 5.34 -4.20 -5.88
CA TYR A 171 6.70 -3.83 -6.28
C TYR A 171 6.81 -2.37 -6.74
N ALA A 172 5.75 -1.78 -7.28
CA ALA A 172 5.70 -0.35 -7.59
C ALA A 172 5.93 0.53 -6.35
N GLU A 173 5.42 0.11 -5.18
CA GLU A 173 5.69 0.79 -3.91
C GLU A 173 7.15 0.65 -3.48
N MET A 174 7.78 -0.49 -3.75
CA MET A 174 9.21 -0.66 -3.50
C MET A 174 10.05 0.24 -4.40
N ILE A 175 9.68 0.42 -5.68
CA ILE A 175 10.29 1.41 -6.59
C ILE A 175 10.14 2.82 -6.01
N LYS A 176 8.96 3.19 -5.55
CA LYS A 176 8.73 4.49 -4.90
C LYS A 176 9.62 4.67 -3.67
N HIS A 177 9.65 3.70 -2.76
CA HIS A 177 10.48 3.75 -1.56
C HIS A 177 11.98 3.86 -1.89
N ALA A 178 12.43 3.16 -2.93
CA ALA A 178 13.79 3.23 -3.41
C ALA A 178 14.16 4.64 -3.91
N LEU A 179 13.29 5.23 -4.75
CA LEU A 179 13.48 6.57 -5.30
C LEU A 179 13.55 7.67 -4.24
N ILE A 180 12.75 7.56 -3.17
CA ILE A 180 12.72 8.56 -2.09
C ILE A 180 13.74 8.30 -0.98
N SER A 181 14.56 7.24 -1.05
CA SER A 181 15.44 6.84 0.06
C SER A 181 16.93 7.02 -0.21
N SER A 182 17.53 6.15 -1.03
CA SER A 182 18.97 6.16 -1.29
C SER A 182 19.33 5.49 -2.61
N MET A 183 20.53 5.81 -3.12
CA MET A 183 21.06 5.19 -4.34
C MET A 183 21.27 3.68 -4.16
N ASP A 184 21.66 3.20 -2.99
CA ASP A 184 21.90 1.77 -2.73
C ASP A 184 20.58 0.98 -2.78
N THR A 185 19.52 1.50 -2.15
CA THR A 185 18.18 0.89 -2.21
C THR A 185 17.64 0.92 -3.64
N TYR A 186 17.83 2.05 -4.34
CA TYR A 186 17.46 2.19 -5.75
C TYR A 186 18.16 1.15 -6.63
N ALA A 187 19.47 1.01 -6.53
CA ALA A 187 20.22 0.03 -7.31
C ALA A 187 19.74 -1.40 -7.03
N THR A 188 19.49 -1.74 -5.77
CA THR A 188 19.00 -3.06 -5.38
C THR A 188 17.64 -3.37 -6.03
N VAL A 189 16.71 -2.42 -5.99
CA VAL A 189 15.35 -2.59 -6.56
C VAL A 189 15.40 -2.62 -8.09
N MET A 190 16.19 -1.74 -8.74
CA MET A 190 16.23 -1.67 -10.19
C MET A 190 17.03 -2.79 -10.85
N LEU A 191 17.87 -3.52 -10.11
CA LEU A 191 18.62 -4.67 -10.61
C LEU A 191 17.91 -6.00 -10.35
N PHE A 192 16.80 -5.99 -9.59
CA PHE A 192 16.07 -7.21 -9.31
C PHE A 192 15.22 -7.62 -10.51
N ASP A 193 15.50 -8.81 -11.05
CA ASP A 193 14.80 -9.37 -12.19
C ASP A 193 13.53 -10.11 -11.72
N LEU A 194 12.38 -9.55 -12.10
CA LEU A 194 11.06 -10.09 -11.74
C LEU A 194 10.61 -11.27 -12.62
N ASP A 195 11.35 -11.57 -13.69
CA ASP A 195 11.03 -12.68 -14.61
C ASP A 195 11.80 -13.96 -14.26
N GLN A 196 12.83 -13.86 -13.44
CA GLN A 196 13.57 -15.02 -12.95
C GLN A 196 12.82 -15.75 -11.83
N LYS A 197 13.25 -16.96 -11.53
CA LYS A 197 12.74 -17.70 -10.38
C LYS A 197 12.98 -16.89 -9.11
N MET A 198 11.88 -16.54 -8.44
CA MET A 198 11.89 -15.69 -7.27
C MET A 198 12.75 -16.27 -6.13
N ASP A 199 13.77 -15.52 -5.71
CA ASP A 199 14.50 -15.76 -4.47
C ASP A 199 13.78 -15.04 -3.32
N TYR A 200 12.92 -15.77 -2.61
CA TYR A 200 12.16 -15.23 -1.49
C TYR A 200 13.03 -14.81 -0.30
N THR A 201 14.22 -15.40 -0.14
CA THR A 201 15.17 -14.97 0.90
C THR A 201 15.73 -13.59 0.59
N PHE A 202 16.07 -13.34 -0.67
CA PHE A 202 16.53 -12.02 -1.11
C PHE A 202 15.37 -11.01 -1.09
N LEU A 203 14.19 -11.40 -1.59
CA LEU A 203 13.00 -10.56 -1.55
C LEU A 203 12.64 -10.13 -0.12
N ASN A 204 12.78 -11.02 0.86
CA ASN A 204 12.54 -10.70 2.27
C ASN A 204 13.47 -9.59 2.78
N LYS A 205 14.74 -9.59 2.34
CA LYS A 205 15.69 -8.49 2.66
C LYS A 205 15.28 -7.18 2.00
N MET A 206 14.84 -7.22 0.75
CA MET A 206 14.38 -6.03 0.02
C MET A 206 13.10 -5.46 0.66
N VAL A 207 12.17 -6.33 1.05
CA VAL A 207 10.95 -5.95 1.79
C VAL A 207 11.33 -5.28 3.11
N ALA A 208 12.27 -5.86 3.87
CA ALA A 208 12.77 -5.26 5.11
C ALA A 208 13.35 -3.85 4.89
N GLN A 209 14.13 -3.65 3.84
CA GLN A 209 14.66 -2.32 3.47
C GLN A 209 13.55 -1.34 3.11
N SER A 210 12.57 -1.78 2.32
CA SER A 210 11.43 -0.96 1.91
C SER A 210 10.57 -0.55 3.11
N VAL A 211 10.29 -1.48 4.02
CA VAL A 211 9.56 -1.22 5.27
C VAL A 211 10.31 -0.22 6.15
N ALA A 212 11.63 -0.38 6.31
CA ALA A 212 12.45 0.54 7.12
C ALA A 212 12.40 1.99 6.60
N VAL A 213 12.30 2.19 5.27
CA VAL A 213 12.09 3.54 4.69
C VAL A 213 10.78 4.13 5.18
N LYS A 214 9.69 3.34 5.11
CA LYS A 214 8.37 3.80 5.53
C LYS A 214 8.30 4.04 7.04
N GLU A 215 8.81 3.11 7.85
CA GLU A 215 8.82 3.25 9.32
C GLU A 215 9.54 4.52 9.75
N ARG A 216 10.72 4.82 9.20
CA ARG A 216 11.46 6.05 9.48
C ARG A 216 10.63 7.29 9.19
N ILE A 217 9.99 7.35 8.01
CA ILE A 217 9.18 8.50 7.59
C ILE A 217 7.92 8.64 8.47
N VAL A 218 7.26 7.54 8.81
CA VAL A 218 6.07 7.53 9.67
C VAL A 218 6.41 7.91 11.11
N ALA A 219 7.56 7.47 11.63
CA ALA A 219 8.00 7.83 12.98
C ALA A 219 8.28 9.34 13.11
N GLU A 220 8.83 9.95 12.05
CA GLU A 220 9.11 11.40 12.01
C GLU A 220 7.82 12.22 11.85
N ASP A 221 6.86 11.74 11.06
CA ASP A 221 5.60 12.46 10.79
C ASP A 221 4.39 11.52 10.80
N PRO A 222 3.89 11.11 11.97
CA PRO A 222 2.79 10.14 12.08
C PRO A 222 1.48 10.60 11.44
N LYS A 223 1.24 11.92 11.33
CA LYS A 223 -0.03 12.51 10.87
C LYS A 223 0.00 13.10 9.46
N GLU A 224 1.14 12.96 8.74
CA GLU A 224 1.29 13.42 7.35
C GLU A 224 1.14 14.95 7.15
N HIS A 225 1.66 15.72 8.09
CA HIS A 225 1.70 17.17 7.94
C HIS A 225 2.96 17.67 7.21
N GLY A 226 4.02 16.88 7.18
CA GLY A 226 5.33 17.21 6.63
C GLY A 226 5.94 16.11 5.77
N ILE A 227 7.06 15.53 6.22
CA ILE A 227 7.89 14.60 5.44
C ILE A 227 7.16 13.32 5.01
N ARG A 228 6.12 12.89 5.73
CA ARG A 228 5.33 11.71 5.31
C ARG A 228 4.65 11.91 3.95
N LYS A 229 4.48 13.15 3.49
CA LYS A 229 4.06 13.46 2.12
C LYS A 229 5.02 12.93 1.05
N ALA A 230 6.29 12.60 1.41
CA ALA A 230 7.23 11.93 0.53
C ALA A 230 6.69 10.60 -0.02
N LEU A 231 5.90 9.87 0.79
CA LEU A 231 5.25 8.62 0.39
C LEU A 231 4.19 8.81 -0.70
N ASN A 232 3.82 10.05 -1.01
CA ASN A 232 2.88 10.38 -2.09
C ASN A 232 3.55 10.60 -3.46
N PHE A 233 4.85 10.41 -3.57
CA PHE A 233 5.53 10.44 -4.86
C PHE A 233 4.94 9.39 -5.81
N GLY A 234 4.64 9.78 -7.05
CA GLY A 234 3.95 8.94 -8.02
C GLY A 234 2.42 8.82 -7.84
N HIS A 235 1.88 9.35 -6.74
CA HIS A 235 0.48 9.15 -6.39
C HIS A 235 -0.46 10.24 -6.89
N THR A 236 0.01 11.46 -7.10
CA THR A 236 -0.87 12.56 -7.56
C THR A 236 -1.43 12.25 -8.95
N ILE A 237 -0.56 11.89 -9.89
CA ILE A 237 -0.96 11.46 -11.23
C ILE A 237 -1.45 10.00 -11.21
N GLY A 238 -0.82 9.13 -10.41
CA GLY A 238 -1.19 7.73 -10.27
C GLY A 238 -2.65 7.53 -9.86
N HIS A 239 -3.15 8.24 -8.85
CA HIS A 239 -4.56 8.19 -8.44
C HIS A 239 -5.52 8.70 -9.53
N ALA A 240 -5.12 9.70 -10.31
CA ALA A 240 -5.91 10.15 -11.44
C ALA A 240 -5.99 9.06 -12.53
N TYR A 241 -4.88 8.39 -12.84
CA TYR A 241 -4.86 7.24 -13.75
C TYR A 241 -5.72 6.08 -13.24
N GLU A 242 -5.60 5.74 -11.95
CA GLU A 242 -6.41 4.71 -11.31
C GLU A 242 -7.91 5.04 -11.44
N SER A 243 -8.30 6.26 -11.08
CA SER A 243 -9.69 6.73 -11.14
C SER A 243 -10.25 6.74 -12.58
N LEU A 244 -9.44 7.19 -13.57
CA LEU A 244 -9.83 7.15 -14.97
C LEU A 244 -9.99 5.72 -15.48
N SER A 245 -9.16 4.78 -15.03
CA SER A 245 -9.21 3.37 -15.43
C SER A 245 -10.55 2.72 -15.07
N PHE A 246 -11.09 3.05 -13.90
CA PHE A 246 -12.45 2.62 -13.51
C PHE A 246 -13.53 3.20 -14.42
N LYS A 247 -13.44 4.50 -14.76
CA LYS A 247 -14.39 5.13 -15.68
C LYS A 247 -14.35 4.50 -17.09
N LYS A 248 -13.18 4.01 -17.50
CA LYS A 248 -12.99 3.31 -18.79
C LYS A 248 -13.32 1.81 -18.74
N SER A 249 -13.82 1.28 -17.62
CA SER A 249 -14.09 -0.15 -17.42
C SER A 249 -12.88 -1.06 -17.67
N ARG A 250 -11.68 -0.55 -17.41
CA ARG A 250 -10.39 -1.26 -17.48
C ARG A 250 -9.59 -0.94 -16.22
N PRO A 251 -10.04 -1.42 -15.05
CA PRO A 251 -9.45 -1.03 -13.77
C PRO A 251 -7.99 -1.45 -13.67
N LEU A 252 -7.14 -0.49 -13.31
CA LEU A 252 -5.75 -0.74 -12.92
C LEU A 252 -5.68 -1.16 -11.45
N LEU A 253 -4.77 -2.06 -11.15
CA LEU A 253 -4.34 -2.24 -9.78
C LEU A 253 -3.60 -0.96 -9.31
N HIS A 254 -3.74 -0.64 -8.02
CA HIS A 254 -3.17 0.58 -7.44
C HIS A 254 -1.68 0.77 -7.81
N GLY A 255 -0.83 -0.23 -7.60
CA GLY A 255 0.59 -0.11 -7.91
C GLY A 255 0.90 0.05 -9.40
N HIS A 256 0.09 -0.51 -10.31
CA HIS A 256 0.23 -0.24 -11.74
C HIS A 256 -0.01 1.24 -12.06
N ALA A 257 -1.03 1.83 -11.42
CA ALA A 257 -1.30 3.25 -11.56
C ALA A 257 -0.18 4.11 -10.93
N VAL A 258 0.37 3.70 -9.79
CA VAL A 258 1.51 4.36 -9.15
C VAL A 258 2.76 4.27 -10.02
N ALA A 259 3.07 3.10 -10.62
CA ALA A 259 4.18 2.96 -11.55
C ALA A 259 4.07 3.91 -12.75
N ALA A 260 2.88 4.01 -13.35
CA ALA A 260 2.62 4.96 -14.42
C ALA A 260 2.74 6.42 -13.93
N GLY A 261 2.23 6.73 -12.75
CA GLY A 261 2.33 8.04 -12.11
C GLY A 261 3.79 8.43 -11.80
N ILE A 262 4.62 7.48 -11.36
CA ILE A 262 6.06 7.70 -11.14
C ILE A 262 6.74 8.20 -12.43
N VAL A 263 6.41 7.65 -13.60
CA VAL A 263 6.98 8.11 -14.88
C VAL A 263 6.65 9.58 -15.13
N SER A 264 5.38 9.97 -14.99
CA SER A 264 4.93 11.35 -15.20
C SER A 264 5.51 12.32 -14.16
N GLU A 265 5.56 11.92 -12.89
CA GLU A 265 6.10 12.76 -11.80
C GLU A 265 7.63 12.83 -11.81
N LEU A 266 8.35 11.81 -12.32
CA LEU A 266 9.78 11.91 -12.60
C LEU A 266 10.08 12.87 -13.76
N TYR A 267 9.23 12.93 -14.78
CA TYR A 267 9.36 13.95 -15.83
C TYR A 267 9.23 15.36 -15.23
N LEU A 268 8.22 15.59 -14.39
CA LEU A 268 8.07 16.86 -13.66
C LEU A 268 9.28 17.15 -12.78
N SER A 269 9.80 16.14 -12.09
CA SER A 269 11.00 16.23 -11.27
C SER A 269 12.23 16.65 -12.08
N HIS A 270 12.38 16.06 -13.28
CA HIS A 270 13.45 16.44 -14.20
C HIS A 270 13.33 17.90 -14.69
N LYS A 271 12.12 18.30 -15.08
CA LYS A 271 11.87 19.65 -15.62
C LYS A 271 11.94 20.76 -14.57
N LEU A 272 11.49 20.49 -13.35
CA LEU A 272 11.29 21.54 -12.33
C LEU A 272 12.34 21.50 -11.21
N CYS A 273 12.86 20.31 -10.89
CA CYS A 273 13.77 20.09 -9.76
C CYS A 273 15.18 19.61 -10.18
N GLY A 274 15.41 19.41 -11.49
CA GLY A 274 16.73 19.00 -12.00
C GLY A 274 17.03 17.51 -11.83
N PHE A 275 16.03 16.64 -11.63
CA PHE A 275 16.25 15.19 -11.52
C PHE A 275 17.06 14.66 -12.72
N PRO A 276 18.12 13.83 -12.52
CA PRO A 276 19.00 13.41 -13.57
C PRO A 276 18.29 12.61 -14.67
N SER A 277 18.49 13.01 -15.94
CA SER A 277 17.88 12.35 -17.10
C SER A 277 18.27 10.88 -17.26
N GLY A 278 19.49 10.51 -16.87
CA GLY A 278 19.94 9.10 -16.90
C GLY A 278 19.12 8.20 -15.96
N ASN A 279 18.84 8.67 -14.73
CA ASN A 279 17.99 7.94 -13.79
C ASN A 279 16.53 7.90 -14.26
N LEU A 280 16.01 9.02 -14.81
CA LEU A 280 14.68 9.06 -15.42
C LEU A 280 14.54 7.98 -16.50
N SER A 281 15.49 7.90 -17.44
CA SER A 281 15.48 6.90 -18.52
C SER A 281 15.55 5.46 -17.99
N GLN A 282 16.35 5.21 -16.96
CA GLN A 282 16.46 3.88 -16.34
C GLN A 282 15.13 3.44 -15.72
N VAL A 283 14.46 4.33 -14.96
CA VAL A 283 13.16 4.01 -14.34
C VAL A 283 12.09 3.76 -15.40
N ILE A 284 12.03 4.61 -16.45
CA ILE A 284 11.09 4.41 -17.56
C ILE A 284 11.30 3.05 -18.22
N GLN A 285 12.55 2.69 -18.51
CA GLN A 285 12.85 1.42 -19.15
C GLN A 285 12.42 0.24 -18.28
N TYR A 286 12.71 0.28 -16.97
CA TYR A 286 12.30 -0.75 -16.03
C TYR A 286 10.76 -0.87 -15.95
N ILE A 287 10.05 0.26 -15.86
CA ILE A 287 8.59 0.23 -15.82
C ILE A 287 8.01 -0.30 -17.14
N LYS A 288 8.59 0.05 -18.28
CA LYS A 288 8.16 -0.48 -19.58
C LYS A 288 8.36 -1.97 -19.72
N GLU A 289 9.39 -2.52 -19.09
CA GLU A 289 9.70 -3.95 -19.14
C GLU A 289 8.67 -4.79 -18.37
N TYR A 290 8.25 -4.31 -17.19
CA TYR A 290 7.43 -5.12 -16.29
C TYR A 290 5.97 -4.73 -16.20
N TYR A 291 5.60 -3.48 -16.54
CA TYR A 291 4.24 -2.97 -16.38
C TYR A 291 3.57 -2.71 -17.73
N PRO A 292 2.33 -3.18 -17.91
CA PRO A 292 1.57 -2.84 -19.10
C PRO A 292 1.27 -1.34 -19.13
N PRO A 293 1.31 -0.70 -20.33
CA PRO A 293 1.00 0.72 -20.44
C PRO A 293 -0.47 1.01 -20.12
N PHE A 294 -0.71 2.10 -19.41
CA PHE A 294 -2.06 2.66 -19.26
C PHE A 294 -2.41 3.49 -20.50
N VAL A 295 -3.48 3.08 -21.21
CA VAL A 295 -3.89 3.71 -22.48
C VAL A 295 -4.95 4.79 -22.23
N PHE A 296 -4.63 6.00 -22.60
CA PHE A 296 -5.54 7.16 -22.60
C PHE A 296 -5.17 8.10 -23.76
N ASP A 297 -6.06 9.02 -24.10
CA ASP A 297 -5.85 9.98 -25.19
C ASP A 297 -5.98 11.45 -24.75
N CYS A 298 -5.73 12.40 -25.64
CA CYS A 298 -5.79 13.83 -25.31
C CYS A 298 -7.18 14.30 -24.81
N LYS A 299 -8.26 13.58 -25.12
CA LYS A 299 -9.61 13.90 -24.64
C LYS A 299 -9.77 13.62 -23.16
N ASP A 300 -8.92 12.74 -22.60
CA ASP A 300 -8.92 12.40 -21.18
C ASP A 300 -8.18 13.43 -20.31
N TYR A 301 -7.40 14.34 -20.90
CA TYR A 301 -6.52 15.26 -20.16
C TYR A 301 -7.27 16.15 -19.18
N GLU A 302 -8.39 16.73 -19.61
CA GLU A 302 -9.18 17.57 -18.72
C GLU A 302 -9.75 16.76 -17.54
N THR A 303 -10.25 15.57 -17.82
CA THR A 303 -10.74 14.64 -16.77
C THR A 303 -9.61 14.24 -15.80
N LEU A 304 -8.42 13.94 -16.30
CA LEU A 304 -7.27 13.64 -15.46
C LEU A 304 -6.89 14.83 -14.58
N TYR A 305 -6.87 16.04 -15.14
CA TYR A 305 -6.59 17.25 -14.38
C TYR A 305 -7.63 17.48 -13.28
N GLU A 306 -8.92 17.36 -13.60
CA GLU A 306 -10.01 17.45 -12.62
C GLU A 306 -9.86 16.41 -11.50
N LEU A 307 -9.55 15.16 -11.84
CA LEU A 307 -9.33 14.10 -10.84
C LEU A 307 -8.18 14.45 -9.90
N MET A 308 -7.09 15.06 -10.42
CA MET A 308 -5.99 15.53 -9.57
C MET A 308 -6.43 16.67 -8.64
N THR A 309 -7.30 17.59 -9.07
CA THR A 309 -7.77 18.68 -8.20
C THR A 309 -8.62 18.20 -7.03
N HIS A 310 -9.30 17.07 -7.18
CA HIS A 310 -10.13 16.47 -6.14
C HIS A 310 -9.37 15.55 -5.17
N ASP A 311 -8.05 15.36 -5.35
CA ASP A 311 -7.25 14.58 -4.40
C ASP A 311 -7.26 15.25 -3.01
N LYS A 312 -7.47 14.45 -1.96
CA LYS A 312 -7.55 14.87 -0.56
C LYS A 312 -6.33 15.67 -0.04
N LYS A 313 -5.23 15.62 -0.77
CA LYS A 313 -3.97 16.32 -0.46
C LYS A 313 -3.99 17.80 -0.84
N ASN A 314 -5.02 18.24 -1.60
CA ASN A 314 -5.10 19.58 -2.14
C ASN A 314 -5.81 20.51 -1.18
N GLU A 315 -5.19 21.64 -0.87
CA GLU A 315 -5.76 22.72 -0.10
C GLU A 315 -6.10 23.89 -1.05
N GLY A 316 -7.35 24.34 -1.05
CA GLY A 316 -7.75 25.51 -1.82
C GLY A 316 -7.71 25.36 -3.34
N GLY A 317 -7.81 24.14 -3.88
CA GLY A 317 -7.80 23.87 -5.33
C GLY A 317 -6.40 23.86 -5.97
N ILE A 318 -5.34 23.94 -5.16
CA ILE A 318 -3.95 23.87 -5.63
C ILE A 318 -3.49 22.41 -5.58
N ILE A 319 -3.02 21.89 -6.71
CA ILE A 319 -2.46 20.54 -6.77
C ILE A 319 -1.05 20.58 -6.21
N ASN A 320 -0.82 19.83 -5.12
CA ASN A 320 0.47 19.70 -4.48
C ASN A 320 1.15 18.40 -4.88
N PHE A 321 2.32 18.50 -5.48
CA PHE A 321 3.15 17.38 -5.87
C PHE A 321 4.26 17.11 -4.86
N THR A 322 4.66 15.85 -4.78
CA THR A 322 5.95 15.44 -4.25
C THR A 322 6.87 15.17 -5.43
N LEU A 323 7.98 15.89 -5.54
CA LEU A 323 8.95 15.76 -6.64
C LEU A 323 10.34 15.42 -6.09
N LEU A 324 11.28 15.07 -6.95
CA LEU A 324 12.65 14.71 -6.59
C LEU A 324 13.66 15.59 -7.31
N SER A 325 14.69 16.07 -6.61
CA SER A 325 15.87 16.70 -7.26
C SER A 325 16.92 15.66 -7.65
N LYS A 326 17.02 14.58 -6.88
CA LYS A 326 17.77 13.36 -7.18
C LYS A 326 17.21 12.21 -6.34
N ILE A 327 17.72 11.00 -6.54
CA ILE A 327 17.34 9.84 -5.72
C ILE A 327 17.67 10.14 -4.25
N GLY A 328 16.68 9.97 -3.37
CA GLY A 328 16.77 10.25 -1.94
C GLY A 328 16.61 11.72 -1.52
N GLU A 329 16.47 12.65 -2.47
CA GLU A 329 16.18 14.05 -2.17
C GLU A 329 14.77 14.46 -2.60
N VAL A 330 13.88 14.51 -1.62
CA VAL A 330 12.45 14.75 -1.81
C VAL A 330 12.09 16.21 -1.59
N GLN A 331 11.29 16.78 -2.49
CA GLN A 331 10.72 18.11 -2.41
C GLN A 331 9.19 17.98 -2.33
N ILE A 332 8.63 18.18 -1.13
CA ILE A 332 7.19 18.14 -0.89
C ILE A 332 6.53 19.48 -1.24
N ASN A 333 5.19 19.46 -1.41
CA ASN A 333 4.36 20.64 -1.65
C ASN A 333 4.80 21.47 -2.87
N GLN A 334 5.23 20.81 -3.94
CA GLN A 334 5.59 21.48 -5.19
C GLN A 334 4.34 21.82 -5.99
N GLN A 335 4.17 23.08 -6.33
CA GLN A 335 3.08 23.54 -7.18
C GLN A 335 3.49 23.46 -8.64
N VAL A 336 2.65 22.85 -9.47
CA VAL A 336 2.90 22.64 -10.89
C VAL A 336 1.78 23.26 -11.70
N THR A 337 2.12 24.01 -12.75
CA THR A 337 1.11 24.61 -13.62
C THR A 337 0.39 23.54 -14.44
N LYS A 338 -0.85 23.83 -14.87
CA LYS A 338 -1.64 22.92 -15.71
C LYS A 338 -0.87 22.51 -16.97
N GLU A 339 -0.21 23.45 -17.62
CA GLU A 339 0.56 23.19 -18.84
C GLU A 339 1.65 22.15 -18.60
N LYS A 340 2.37 22.23 -17.48
CA LYS A 340 3.42 21.26 -17.13
C LYS A 340 2.86 19.89 -16.76
N ILE A 341 1.69 19.87 -16.13
CA ILE A 341 0.99 18.61 -15.88
C ILE A 341 0.61 17.94 -17.20
N LEU A 342 -0.02 18.68 -18.13
CA LEU A 342 -0.39 18.14 -19.44
C LEU A 342 0.85 17.67 -20.23
N GLU A 343 1.95 18.43 -20.19
CA GLU A 343 3.23 18.05 -20.79
C GLU A 343 3.76 16.71 -20.23
N SER A 344 3.55 16.44 -18.95
CA SER A 344 3.94 15.17 -18.34
C SER A 344 3.06 13.99 -18.77
N LEU A 345 1.78 14.23 -19.08
CA LEU A 345 0.88 13.24 -19.65
C LEU A 345 1.27 12.90 -21.10
N ASP A 346 1.62 13.92 -21.92
CA ASP A 346 2.16 13.72 -23.25
C ASP A 346 3.45 12.91 -23.21
N PHE A 347 4.36 13.27 -22.32
CA PHE A 347 5.63 12.54 -22.13
C PHE A 347 5.41 11.05 -21.79
N TYR A 348 4.45 10.75 -20.91
CA TYR A 348 4.10 9.36 -20.60
C TYR A 348 3.63 8.63 -21.85
N ARG A 349 2.67 9.21 -22.59
CA ARG A 349 2.11 8.60 -23.79
C ARG A 349 3.18 8.35 -24.86
N GLU A 350 4.01 9.34 -25.14
CA GLU A 350 5.12 9.23 -26.09
C GLU A 350 6.12 8.15 -25.65
N SER A 351 6.46 8.11 -24.34
CA SER A 351 7.38 7.11 -23.81
C SER A 351 6.87 5.69 -24.02
N PHE A 352 5.57 5.44 -23.88
CA PHE A 352 4.95 4.10 -23.99
C PHE A 352 4.36 3.82 -25.37
N GLY A 353 4.27 4.80 -26.25
CA GLY A 353 3.71 4.64 -27.60
C GLY A 353 2.19 4.46 -27.60
N VAL A 354 1.48 5.14 -26.70
CA VAL A 354 0.02 5.04 -26.52
C VAL A 354 -0.68 6.38 -26.71
#